data_60d022bcc6e831ada5481695beb330dd
#
_entry.id   60d022bcc6e831ada5481695beb330dd
#
_cell.length_a   1.000
_cell.length_b   1.000
_cell.length_c   1.000
_cell.angle_alpha   90.00
_cell.angle_beta   90.00
_cell.angle_gamma   90.00
#
_symmetry.space_group_name_H-M   'P 1'
#
loop_
_entity.id
_entity.type
_entity.pdbx_description
1 polymer ?
#
loop_
_entity_poly.entity_id
_entity_poly.type
_entity_poly.pdbx_seq_one_letter_code
_entity_poly.pdbx_strand_id
1 'polypeptide(L)'
;MFISANQFEREMGVNKTIGKFFVDRKPPENNSFWKGRLLYISFGNGFVSIPVYYDILFRIGIPVEILLNEDHILFMEQLMHYAILHEKREISMQEELNTICSLLKGRIQNSKYYEALNLYLDQPVLKPMGPFGVPFPSLNRADVFLYVLCDLPLNEMQWQQAIRFWYALHPSYLIMDDLRDYAKDKEEGEENVMIELGEGTEGFEKTLELYRKNCETIHEINPLLAQFLTNSEEDLMVFVPLKA
;
A
#
# COMPACT_ATOMS: atom_id res chain seq x y z
N MET A 1 -12.63 7.71 11.47
CA MET A 1 -11.79 7.92 12.68
C MET A 1 -10.45 8.51 12.23
N PHE A 2 -9.86 9.44 12.98
CA PHE A 2 -8.56 10.03 12.65
C PHE A 2 -7.49 9.51 13.62
N ILE A 3 -6.31 9.20 13.10
CA ILE A 3 -5.18 8.71 13.89
C ILE A 3 -4.30 9.89 14.29
N SER A 4 -3.93 9.94 15.56
CA SER A 4 -2.93 10.89 16.07
C SER A 4 -1.51 10.33 15.96
N ALA A 5 -0.49 11.20 16.02
CA ALA A 5 0.90 10.77 16.07
C ALA A 5 1.19 9.81 17.25
N ASN A 6 0.50 10.02 18.37
CA ASN A 6 0.62 9.16 19.55
C ASN A 6 0.03 7.75 19.33
N GLN A 7 -1.05 7.64 18.56
CA GLN A 7 -1.62 6.35 18.18
C GLN A 7 -0.72 5.61 17.19
N PHE A 8 -0.19 6.30 16.18
CA PHE A 8 0.84 5.72 15.31
C PHE A 8 1.99 5.11 16.10
N GLU A 9 2.53 5.85 17.09
CA GLU A 9 3.64 5.39 17.90
C GLU A 9 3.26 4.22 18.82
N ARG A 10 2.16 4.33 19.57
CA ARG A 10 1.82 3.37 20.65
C ARG A 10 1.06 2.15 20.16
N GLU A 11 0.19 2.31 19.18
CA GLU A 11 -0.69 1.23 18.73
C GLU A 11 -0.11 0.51 17.51
N MET A 12 0.57 1.24 16.61
CA MET A 12 1.14 0.69 15.37
C MET A 12 2.68 0.61 15.39
N GLY A 13 3.34 1.06 16.46
CA GLY A 13 4.78 1.02 16.57
C GLY A 13 5.54 1.89 15.57
N VAL A 14 4.88 2.85 14.93
CA VAL A 14 5.51 3.75 13.95
C VAL A 14 6.49 4.68 14.64
N ASN A 15 7.66 4.89 14.04
CA ASN A 15 8.64 5.84 14.53
C ASN A 15 8.00 7.21 14.75
N LYS A 16 8.24 7.81 15.92
CA LYS A 16 7.62 9.08 16.34
C LYS A 16 7.81 10.21 15.34
N THR A 17 9.01 10.32 14.75
CA THR A 17 9.34 11.38 13.76
C THR A 17 8.52 11.17 12.50
N ILE A 18 8.43 9.94 12.01
CA ILE A 18 7.64 9.58 10.82
C ILE A 18 6.16 9.81 11.08
N GLY A 19 5.62 9.27 12.18
CA GLY A 19 4.21 9.45 12.52
C GLY A 19 3.81 10.92 12.66
N LYS A 20 4.65 11.71 13.35
CA LYS A 20 4.39 13.15 13.51
C LYS A 20 4.46 13.88 12.15
N PHE A 21 5.43 13.58 11.30
CA PHE A 21 5.58 14.20 9.99
C PHE A 21 4.30 14.05 9.17
N PHE A 22 3.79 12.82 9.02
CA PHE A 22 2.60 12.57 8.22
C PHE A 22 1.30 13.09 8.85
N VAL A 23 1.20 13.14 10.18
CA VAL A 23 0.05 13.77 10.86
C VAL A 23 -0.01 15.27 10.59
N ASP A 24 1.14 15.93 10.58
CA ASP A 24 1.24 17.38 10.38
C ASP A 24 1.30 17.76 8.88
N ARG A 25 1.49 16.78 7.97
CA ARG A 25 1.66 17.00 6.53
C ARG A 25 0.41 17.57 5.88
N LYS A 26 0.59 18.65 5.15
CA LYS A 26 -0.42 19.23 4.28
C LYS A 26 -0.01 18.99 2.83
N PRO A 27 -0.78 18.21 2.07
CA PRO A 27 -0.51 17.98 0.66
C PRO A 27 -0.52 19.29 -0.14
N PRO A 28 0.18 19.34 -1.28
CA PRO A 28 0.20 20.52 -2.14
C PRO A 28 -1.19 20.95 -2.60
N GLU A 29 -1.45 22.25 -2.68
CA GLU A 29 -2.77 22.79 -3.07
C GLU A 29 -3.20 22.40 -4.48
N ASN A 30 -2.25 22.14 -5.39
CA ASN A 30 -2.51 21.70 -6.75
C ASN A 30 -2.90 20.22 -6.86
N ASN A 31 -2.82 19.46 -5.77
CA ASN A 31 -3.30 18.10 -5.73
C ASN A 31 -4.81 18.08 -5.48
N SER A 32 -5.60 17.97 -6.54
CA SER A 32 -7.07 18.10 -6.47
C SER A 32 -7.75 16.99 -5.65
N PHE A 33 -7.16 15.81 -5.59
CA PHE A 33 -7.68 14.69 -4.81
C PHE A 33 -7.55 14.94 -3.30
N TRP A 34 -6.47 15.56 -2.87
CA TRP A 34 -6.14 15.76 -1.47
C TRP A 34 -6.74 17.01 -0.86
N LYS A 35 -7.30 17.87 -1.66
CA LYS A 35 -7.81 19.15 -1.24
C LYS A 35 -8.87 19.01 -0.14
N GLY A 36 -8.53 19.50 1.05
CA GLY A 36 -9.40 19.48 2.23
C GLY A 36 -9.49 18.14 2.96
N ARG A 37 -8.66 17.13 2.65
CA ARG A 37 -8.64 15.83 3.32
C ARG A 37 -7.44 15.68 4.24
N LEU A 38 -7.65 14.98 5.35
CA LEU A 38 -6.61 14.57 6.29
C LEU A 38 -6.09 13.19 5.90
N LEU A 39 -5.28 13.16 4.87
CA LEU A 39 -4.93 12.05 4.05
C LEU A 39 -4.30 10.86 4.75
N TYR A 40 -3.22 11.13 5.48
CA TYR A 40 -2.41 10.08 6.09
C TYR A 40 -2.95 9.59 7.43
N ILE A 41 -4.02 10.19 7.94
CA ILE A 41 -4.54 9.93 9.27
C ILE A 41 -5.99 9.45 9.27
N SER A 42 -6.63 9.31 8.10
CA SER A 42 -8.01 8.86 7.98
C SER A 42 -8.07 7.37 7.64
N PHE A 43 -8.78 6.59 8.45
CA PHE A 43 -9.17 5.23 8.09
C PHE A 43 -10.31 5.25 7.06
N GLY A 44 -10.28 4.30 6.14
CA GLY A 44 -11.28 4.10 5.09
C GLY A 44 -10.94 4.87 3.82
N ASN A 45 -10.95 6.19 3.83
CA ASN A 45 -10.67 7.01 2.64
C ASN A 45 -9.27 7.66 2.68
N GLY A 46 -8.36 7.15 3.50
CA GLY A 46 -7.04 7.70 3.69
C GLY A 46 -5.94 6.65 3.48
N PHE A 47 -4.73 7.13 3.35
CA PHE A 47 -3.56 6.29 3.10
C PHE A 47 -2.71 6.09 4.36
N VAL A 48 -3.34 5.56 5.41
CA VAL A 48 -2.66 5.19 6.67
C VAL A 48 -1.53 4.19 6.43
N SER A 49 -1.63 3.38 5.40
CA SER A 49 -0.57 2.45 4.99
C SER A 49 0.75 3.15 4.62
N ILE A 50 0.72 4.40 4.14
CA ILE A 50 1.94 5.13 3.75
C ILE A 50 2.85 5.42 4.94
N PRO A 51 2.43 6.12 6.03
CA PRO A 51 3.26 6.30 7.22
C PRO A 51 3.80 5.00 7.79
N VAL A 52 2.99 3.95 7.76
CA VAL A 52 3.36 2.63 8.25
C VAL A 52 4.42 1.98 7.36
N TYR A 53 4.29 2.08 6.04
CA TYR A 53 5.31 1.57 5.12
C TYR A 53 6.63 2.35 5.22
N TYR A 54 6.57 3.67 5.41
CA TYR A 54 7.76 4.48 5.66
C TYR A 54 8.47 4.09 6.97
N ASP A 55 7.72 3.68 8.01
CA ASP A 55 8.33 3.09 9.21
C ASP A 55 9.03 1.76 8.92
N ILE A 56 8.44 0.91 8.07
CA ILE A 56 9.09 -0.33 7.63
C ILE A 56 10.39 -0.02 6.87
N LEU A 57 10.38 0.95 5.96
CA LEU A 57 11.57 1.38 5.23
C LEU A 57 12.66 1.91 6.19
N PHE A 58 12.27 2.64 7.23
CA PHE A 58 13.18 3.07 8.29
C PHE A 58 13.78 1.87 9.05
N ARG A 59 12.97 0.88 9.40
CA ARG A 59 13.42 -0.31 10.15
C ARG A 59 14.37 -1.22 9.34
N ILE A 60 14.25 -1.23 8.02
CA ILE A 60 15.22 -1.92 7.16
C ILE A 60 16.48 -1.08 6.89
N GLY A 61 16.66 0.04 7.61
CA GLY A 61 17.88 0.81 7.67
C GLY A 61 17.99 1.98 6.71
N ILE A 62 16.85 2.52 6.21
CA ILE A 62 16.89 3.75 5.43
C ILE A 62 16.79 4.94 6.41
N PRO A 63 17.73 5.90 6.36
CA PRO A 63 17.71 7.06 7.25
C PRO A 63 16.42 7.87 7.13
N VAL A 64 15.89 8.32 8.27
CA VAL A 64 14.64 9.08 8.32
C VAL A 64 14.73 10.39 7.53
N GLU A 65 15.90 11.00 7.47
CA GLU A 65 16.16 12.23 6.71
C GLU A 65 16.04 12.03 5.20
N ILE A 66 16.34 10.82 4.70
CA ILE A 66 16.12 10.44 3.29
C ILE A 66 14.66 10.20 3.05
N LEU A 67 14.00 9.43 3.90
CA LEU A 67 12.58 9.09 3.76
C LEU A 67 11.67 10.33 3.83
N LEU A 68 11.99 11.31 4.67
CA LEU A 68 11.19 12.51 4.87
C LEU A 68 11.78 13.73 4.12
N ASN A 69 12.67 13.48 3.14
CA ASN A 69 13.14 14.55 2.25
C ASN A 69 11.97 15.14 1.47
N GLU A 70 11.87 16.46 1.42
CA GLU A 70 10.71 17.14 0.82
C GLU A 70 10.54 16.80 -0.67
N ASP A 71 11.63 16.72 -1.44
CA ASP A 71 11.54 16.37 -2.87
C ASP A 71 11.06 14.93 -3.08
N HIS A 72 11.47 14.00 -2.21
CA HIS A 72 11.01 12.61 -2.22
C HIS A 72 9.52 12.51 -1.85
N ILE A 73 9.09 13.21 -0.81
CA ILE A 73 7.68 13.24 -0.39
C ILE A 73 6.79 13.87 -1.46
N LEU A 74 7.23 14.98 -2.07
CA LEU A 74 6.49 15.61 -3.18
C LEU A 74 6.37 14.67 -4.39
N PHE A 75 7.42 13.91 -4.71
CA PHE A 75 7.36 12.89 -5.75
C PHE A 75 6.34 11.80 -5.40
N MET A 76 6.38 11.26 -4.19
CA MET A 76 5.41 10.27 -3.71
C MET A 76 3.98 10.80 -3.78
N GLU A 77 3.73 12.04 -3.36
CA GLU A 77 2.41 12.67 -3.43
C GLU A 77 1.93 12.88 -4.87
N GLN A 78 2.82 13.21 -5.80
CA GLN A 78 2.49 13.30 -7.23
C GLN A 78 2.15 11.92 -7.80
N LEU A 79 2.94 10.90 -7.49
CA LEU A 79 2.66 9.52 -7.90
C LEU A 79 1.26 9.10 -7.45
N MET A 80 0.95 9.29 -6.17
CA MET A 80 -0.36 8.96 -5.61
C MET A 80 -1.50 9.75 -6.27
N HIS A 81 -1.25 11.00 -6.66
CA HIS A 81 -2.26 11.80 -7.37
C HIS A 81 -2.62 11.14 -8.71
N TYR A 82 -1.65 10.70 -9.50
CA TYR A 82 -1.90 10.05 -10.79
C TYR A 82 -2.52 8.66 -10.62
N ALA A 83 -2.11 7.89 -9.61
CA ALA A 83 -2.74 6.61 -9.30
C ALA A 83 -4.24 6.77 -9.03
N ILE A 84 -4.63 7.81 -8.28
CA ILE A 84 -6.04 8.10 -8.02
C ILE A 84 -6.80 8.62 -9.24
N LEU A 85 -6.17 9.42 -10.10
CA LEU A 85 -6.81 9.81 -11.36
C LEU A 85 -7.09 8.59 -12.24
N HIS A 86 -6.19 7.61 -12.26
CA HIS A 86 -6.41 6.35 -12.96
C HIS A 86 -7.55 5.54 -12.32
N GLU A 87 -7.53 5.34 -11.00
CA GLU A 87 -8.59 4.65 -10.25
C GLU A 87 -9.98 5.26 -10.53
N LYS A 88 -10.05 6.59 -10.63
CA LYS A 88 -11.26 7.31 -11.00
C LYS A 88 -11.61 7.25 -12.50
N ARG A 89 -10.80 6.57 -13.30
CA ARG A 89 -10.95 6.51 -14.77
C ARG A 89 -10.86 7.88 -15.47
N GLU A 90 -10.17 8.86 -14.84
CA GLU A 90 -9.92 10.18 -15.42
C GLU A 90 -8.73 10.15 -16.40
N ILE A 91 -7.78 9.21 -16.18
CA ILE A 91 -6.66 8.91 -17.08
C ILE A 91 -6.57 7.40 -17.31
N SER A 92 -5.93 6.99 -18.40
CA SER A 92 -5.61 5.58 -18.65
C SER A 92 -4.39 5.12 -17.87
N MET A 93 -4.24 3.80 -17.66
CA MET A 93 -3.03 3.19 -17.08
C MET A 93 -1.76 3.62 -17.82
N GLN A 94 -1.80 3.68 -19.16
CA GLN A 94 -0.66 4.09 -19.96
C GLN A 94 -0.28 5.57 -19.73
N GLU A 95 -1.26 6.45 -19.55
CA GLU A 95 -1.00 7.86 -19.23
C GLU A 95 -0.42 8.01 -17.83
N GLU A 96 -0.92 7.23 -16.86
CA GLU A 96 -0.36 7.17 -15.51
C GLU A 96 1.11 6.74 -15.56
N LEU A 97 1.41 5.58 -16.13
CA LEU A 97 2.77 5.04 -16.23
C LEU A 97 3.72 6.00 -16.93
N ASN A 98 3.31 6.58 -18.07
CA ASN A 98 4.13 7.54 -18.82
C ASN A 98 4.43 8.79 -17.99
N THR A 99 3.47 9.26 -17.21
CA THR A 99 3.63 10.44 -16.37
C THR A 99 4.58 10.14 -15.21
N ILE A 100 4.40 9.02 -14.51
CA ILE A 100 5.27 8.62 -13.41
C ILE A 100 6.71 8.38 -13.91
N CYS A 101 6.89 7.70 -15.04
CA CYS A 101 8.20 7.54 -15.66
C CYS A 101 8.86 8.89 -16.02
N SER A 102 8.06 9.89 -16.38
CA SER A 102 8.57 11.24 -16.64
C SER A 102 8.99 11.97 -15.36
N LEU A 103 8.25 11.79 -14.26
CA LEU A 103 8.61 12.32 -12.94
C LEU A 103 9.89 11.67 -12.39
N LEU A 104 10.15 10.40 -12.74
CA LEU A 104 11.34 9.67 -12.31
C LEU A 104 12.61 10.05 -13.07
N LYS A 105 12.55 10.82 -14.15
CA LYS A 105 13.73 11.24 -14.89
C LYS A 105 14.72 11.99 -13.98
N GLY A 106 15.95 11.45 -13.90
CA GLY A 106 17.01 12.01 -13.04
C GLY A 106 16.92 11.64 -11.56
N ARG A 107 15.91 10.86 -11.16
CA ARG A 107 15.72 10.40 -9.76
C ARG A 107 16.12 8.94 -9.56
N ILE A 108 16.17 8.14 -10.61
CA ILE A 108 16.38 6.69 -10.55
C ILE A 108 17.73 6.35 -9.94
N GLN A 109 17.74 5.74 -8.76
CA GLN A 109 18.93 5.30 -8.04
C GLN A 109 19.33 3.86 -8.41
N ASN A 110 18.39 3.03 -8.88
CA ASN A 110 18.63 1.66 -9.31
C ASN A 110 17.89 1.35 -10.62
N SER A 111 18.60 1.45 -11.75
CA SER A 111 18.02 1.25 -13.08
C SER A 111 17.55 -0.19 -13.32
N LYS A 112 18.27 -1.19 -12.80
CA LYS A 112 17.86 -2.60 -12.91
C LYS A 112 16.50 -2.87 -12.27
N TYR A 113 16.28 -2.31 -11.09
CA TYR A 113 15.00 -2.43 -10.39
C TYR A 113 13.89 -1.68 -11.16
N TYR A 114 14.17 -0.44 -11.57
CA TYR A 114 13.24 0.37 -12.35
C TYR A 114 12.79 -0.33 -13.65
N GLU A 115 13.73 -0.92 -14.40
CA GLU A 115 13.44 -1.67 -15.62
C GLU A 115 12.57 -2.90 -15.33
N ALA A 116 12.88 -3.65 -14.28
CA ALA A 116 12.11 -4.82 -13.87
C ALA A 116 10.68 -4.44 -13.41
N LEU A 117 10.53 -3.34 -12.67
CA LEU A 117 9.22 -2.83 -12.25
C LEU A 117 8.39 -2.35 -13.44
N ASN A 118 8.99 -1.65 -14.40
CA ASN A 118 8.30 -1.26 -15.63
C ASN A 118 7.76 -2.46 -16.41
N LEU A 119 8.57 -3.50 -16.59
CA LEU A 119 8.14 -4.74 -17.26
C LEU A 119 6.97 -5.41 -16.51
N TYR A 120 6.99 -5.37 -15.20
CA TYR A 120 5.91 -5.91 -14.39
C TYR A 120 4.62 -5.10 -14.55
N LEU A 121 4.70 -3.77 -14.45
CA LEU A 121 3.53 -2.89 -14.52
C LEU A 121 2.96 -2.71 -15.94
N ASP A 122 3.72 -3.05 -16.98
CA ASP A 122 3.25 -3.03 -18.39
C ASP A 122 2.36 -4.24 -18.74
N GLN A 123 2.12 -5.16 -17.80
CA GLN A 123 1.22 -6.29 -18.02
C GLN A 123 -0.24 -5.82 -18.04
N PRO A 124 -1.08 -6.35 -18.94
CA PRO A 124 -2.51 -6.01 -18.97
C PRO A 124 -3.27 -6.52 -17.74
N VAL A 125 -2.76 -7.56 -17.09
CA VAL A 125 -3.20 -8.06 -15.78
C VAL A 125 -1.94 -8.37 -14.99
N LEU A 126 -1.78 -7.76 -13.82
CA LEU A 126 -0.59 -7.92 -12.99
C LEU A 126 -0.51 -9.35 -12.44
N LYS A 127 0.50 -10.08 -12.90
CA LYS A 127 0.84 -11.45 -12.45
C LYS A 127 2.25 -11.46 -11.88
N PRO A 128 2.55 -12.36 -10.95
CA PRO A 128 3.88 -12.45 -10.36
C PRO A 128 4.99 -12.48 -11.41
N MET A 129 5.95 -11.56 -11.29
CA MET A 129 7.12 -11.44 -12.15
C MET A 129 8.36 -11.06 -11.34
N GLY A 130 9.31 -11.98 -11.22
CA GLY A 130 10.49 -11.76 -10.38
C GLY A 130 10.10 -11.54 -8.93
N PRO A 131 10.48 -10.40 -8.31
CA PRO A 131 10.11 -10.09 -6.93
C PRO A 131 8.71 -9.42 -6.81
N PHE A 132 8.06 -9.08 -7.93
CA PHE A 132 6.83 -8.32 -7.95
C PHE A 132 5.59 -9.19 -8.12
N GLY A 133 4.50 -8.72 -7.52
CA GLY A 133 3.17 -9.31 -7.62
C GLY A 133 2.94 -10.51 -6.72
N VAL A 134 1.68 -10.65 -6.31
CA VAL A 134 1.13 -11.86 -5.70
C VAL A 134 0.18 -12.54 -6.67
N PRO A 135 -0.18 -13.84 -6.45
CA PRO A 135 -1.04 -14.59 -7.38
C PRO A 135 -2.45 -14.01 -7.60
N PHE A 136 -2.86 -13.07 -6.78
CA PHE A 136 -4.20 -12.47 -6.77
C PHE A 136 -4.14 -11.05 -7.36
N PRO A 137 -4.63 -10.81 -8.59
CA PRO A 137 -4.58 -9.51 -9.24
C PRO A 137 -5.18 -8.38 -8.41
N SER A 138 -6.30 -8.62 -7.71
CA SER A 138 -6.92 -7.64 -6.82
C SER A 138 -5.96 -7.09 -5.75
N LEU A 139 -4.99 -7.87 -5.28
CA LEU A 139 -4.01 -7.46 -4.28
C LEU A 139 -2.78 -6.74 -4.86
N ASN A 140 -2.69 -6.64 -6.19
CA ASN A 140 -1.61 -5.94 -6.91
C ASN A 140 -2.02 -4.54 -7.39
N ARG A 141 -3.29 -4.13 -7.19
CA ARG A 141 -3.87 -2.90 -7.76
C ARG A 141 -3.20 -1.59 -7.33
N ALA A 142 -2.39 -1.61 -6.28
CA ALA A 142 -1.64 -0.43 -5.83
C ALA A 142 -0.13 -0.52 -6.09
N ASP A 143 0.34 -1.50 -6.85
CA ASP A 143 1.77 -1.76 -7.04
C ASP A 143 2.52 -0.65 -7.80
N VAL A 144 1.79 0.24 -8.46
CA VAL A 144 2.34 1.47 -9.02
C VAL A 144 3.06 2.31 -7.94
N PHE A 145 2.66 2.22 -6.68
CA PHE A 145 3.34 2.86 -5.55
C PHE A 145 4.79 2.42 -5.38
N LEU A 146 5.16 1.24 -5.84
CA LEU A 146 6.53 0.74 -5.76
C LEU A 146 7.56 1.60 -6.52
N TYR A 147 7.13 2.47 -7.43
CA TYR A 147 8.01 3.47 -8.04
C TYR A 147 8.64 4.43 -7.01
N VAL A 148 8.02 4.62 -5.84
CA VAL A 148 8.60 5.42 -4.75
C VAL A 148 9.98 4.89 -4.34
N LEU A 149 10.19 3.58 -4.42
CA LEU A 149 11.46 2.97 -4.09
C LEU A 149 12.57 3.30 -5.11
N CYS A 150 12.23 3.63 -6.37
CA CYS A 150 13.21 3.96 -7.39
C CYS A 150 13.99 5.25 -7.09
N ASP A 151 13.40 6.17 -6.31
CA ASP A 151 13.99 7.45 -5.87
C ASP A 151 14.87 7.30 -4.60
N LEU A 152 14.90 6.12 -3.98
CA LEU A 152 15.64 5.85 -2.75
C LEU A 152 16.97 5.13 -3.02
N PRO A 153 18.06 5.48 -2.31
CA PRO A 153 19.38 4.85 -2.46
C PRO A 153 19.45 3.50 -1.74
N LEU A 154 18.67 2.53 -2.20
CA LEU A 154 18.57 1.20 -1.60
C LEU A 154 19.64 0.26 -2.11
N ASN A 155 20.27 -0.50 -1.20
CA ASN A 155 21.06 -1.66 -1.59
C ASN A 155 20.17 -2.88 -1.92
N GLU A 156 20.75 -3.94 -2.48
CA GLU A 156 20.01 -5.13 -2.92
C GLU A 156 19.19 -5.78 -1.80
N MET A 157 19.75 -5.90 -0.59
CA MET A 157 19.05 -6.48 0.56
C MET A 157 17.86 -5.61 1.00
N GLN A 158 18.05 -4.29 1.03
CA GLN A 158 16.98 -3.36 1.37
C GLN A 158 15.84 -3.40 0.34
N TRP A 159 16.16 -3.52 -0.95
CA TRP A 159 15.18 -3.71 -2.00
C TRP A 159 14.32 -4.96 -1.77
N GLN A 160 14.97 -6.09 -1.55
CA GLN A 160 14.26 -7.36 -1.33
C GLN A 160 13.36 -7.28 -0.09
N GLN A 161 13.83 -6.67 1.00
CA GLN A 161 13.04 -6.48 2.20
C GLN A 161 11.89 -5.50 2.00
N ALA A 162 12.12 -4.36 1.33
CA ALA A 162 11.09 -3.38 1.04
C ALA A 162 9.92 -4.01 0.25
N ILE A 163 10.21 -4.76 -0.80
CA ILE A 163 9.21 -5.45 -1.61
C ILE A 163 8.50 -6.54 -0.80
N ARG A 164 9.26 -7.36 -0.05
CA ARG A 164 8.68 -8.42 0.79
C ARG A 164 7.66 -7.87 1.78
N PHE A 165 8.01 -6.77 2.45
CA PHE A 165 7.11 -6.16 3.42
C PHE A 165 5.99 -5.34 2.76
N TRP A 166 6.20 -4.82 1.55
CA TRP A 166 5.10 -4.26 0.75
C TRP A 166 4.00 -5.29 0.54
N TYR A 167 4.36 -6.49 0.06
CA TYR A 167 3.40 -7.57 -0.21
C TYR A 167 2.84 -8.25 1.04
N ALA A 168 3.33 -7.93 2.22
CA ALA A 168 2.67 -8.30 3.47
C ALA A 168 1.75 -7.18 3.97
N LEU A 169 2.19 -5.92 3.90
CA LEU A 169 1.46 -4.79 4.45
C LEU A 169 0.26 -4.38 3.59
N HIS A 170 0.53 -4.04 2.32
CA HIS A 170 -0.50 -3.46 1.47
C HIS A 170 -1.65 -4.41 1.17
N PRO A 171 -1.40 -5.69 0.81
CA PRO A 171 -2.45 -6.69 0.71
C PRO A 171 -3.28 -6.86 1.97
N SER A 172 -2.73 -6.66 3.17
CA SER A 172 -3.52 -6.73 4.40
C SER A 172 -4.58 -5.61 4.48
N TYR A 173 -4.25 -4.40 4.04
CA TYR A 173 -5.24 -3.32 3.94
C TYR A 173 -6.27 -3.57 2.85
N LEU A 174 -5.85 -4.10 1.69
CA LEU A 174 -6.76 -4.44 0.61
C LEU A 174 -7.73 -5.57 1.01
N ILE A 175 -7.24 -6.60 1.70
CA ILE A 175 -8.10 -7.68 2.25
C ILE A 175 -9.15 -7.11 3.20
N MET A 176 -8.77 -6.17 4.08
CA MET A 176 -9.74 -5.54 4.99
C MET A 176 -10.82 -4.77 4.24
N ASP A 177 -10.48 -4.13 3.15
CA ASP A 177 -11.39 -3.40 2.27
C ASP A 177 -12.29 -4.36 1.48
N ASP A 178 -11.69 -5.31 0.80
CA ASP A 178 -12.36 -6.35 0.01
C ASP A 178 -13.40 -7.14 0.81
N LEU A 179 -13.12 -7.45 2.09
CA LEU A 179 -14.07 -8.14 2.96
C LEU A 179 -15.25 -7.24 3.34
N ARG A 180 -15.03 -5.94 3.54
CA ARG A 180 -16.12 -4.99 3.85
C ARG A 180 -17.02 -4.75 2.66
N ASP A 181 -16.41 -4.60 1.49
CA ASP A 181 -17.11 -4.20 0.26
C ASP A 181 -17.52 -5.39 -0.60
N TYR A 182 -17.30 -6.64 -0.15
CA TYR A 182 -17.54 -7.88 -0.89
C TYR A 182 -18.89 -7.93 -1.63
N ALA A 183 -19.99 -7.59 -0.93
CA ALA A 183 -21.32 -7.66 -1.52
C ALA A 183 -21.51 -6.66 -2.67
N LYS A 184 -20.95 -5.46 -2.50
CA LYS A 184 -20.99 -4.37 -3.47
C LYS A 184 -20.09 -4.71 -4.66
N ASP A 185 -18.83 -5.12 -4.42
CA ASP A 185 -17.86 -5.45 -5.47
C ASP A 185 -18.36 -6.59 -6.34
N LYS A 186 -19.00 -7.59 -5.71
CA LYS A 186 -19.62 -8.69 -6.43
C LYS A 186 -20.78 -8.24 -7.32
N GLU A 187 -21.62 -7.31 -6.86
CA GLU A 187 -22.72 -6.76 -7.63
C GLU A 187 -22.21 -5.90 -8.80
N GLU A 188 -21.18 -5.11 -8.56
CA GLU A 188 -20.60 -4.19 -9.53
C GLU A 188 -19.59 -4.87 -10.47
N GLY A 189 -19.17 -6.11 -10.17
CA GLY A 189 -18.16 -6.86 -10.93
C GLY A 189 -16.75 -6.27 -10.78
N GLU A 190 -16.47 -5.64 -9.64
CA GLU A 190 -15.16 -5.10 -9.31
C GLU A 190 -14.20 -6.19 -8.77
N GLU A 191 -12.91 -5.90 -8.78
CA GLU A 191 -11.88 -6.83 -8.30
C GLU A 191 -11.97 -7.00 -6.78
N ASN A 192 -11.95 -8.26 -6.31
CA ASN A 192 -12.02 -8.59 -4.89
C ASN A 192 -11.36 -9.93 -4.62
N VAL A 193 -10.42 -10.00 -3.68
CA VAL A 193 -9.64 -11.22 -3.38
C VAL A 193 -10.49 -12.38 -2.89
N MET A 194 -11.57 -12.11 -2.17
CA MET A 194 -12.47 -13.16 -1.70
C MET A 194 -13.18 -13.86 -2.87
N ILE A 195 -13.51 -13.11 -3.94
CA ILE A 195 -14.07 -13.66 -5.18
C ILE A 195 -13.03 -14.55 -5.88
N GLU A 196 -11.78 -14.07 -5.96
CA GLU A 196 -10.67 -14.83 -6.57
C GLU A 196 -10.34 -16.14 -5.81
N LEU A 197 -10.54 -16.15 -4.49
CA LEU A 197 -10.26 -17.31 -3.62
C LEU A 197 -11.40 -18.32 -3.51
N GLY A 198 -12.56 -18.10 -4.15
CA GLY A 198 -13.64 -19.06 -4.29
C GLY A 198 -14.96 -18.71 -3.64
N GLU A 199 -15.12 -17.47 -3.23
CA GLU A 199 -16.35 -16.91 -2.65
C GLU A 199 -16.90 -17.64 -1.40
N GLY A 200 -17.98 -17.14 -0.85
CA GLY A 200 -18.69 -17.77 0.27
C GLY A 200 -17.78 -18.04 1.48
N THR A 201 -18.10 -19.07 2.24
CA THR A 201 -17.34 -19.43 3.45
C THR A 201 -15.91 -19.87 3.11
N GLU A 202 -15.72 -20.59 2.00
CA GLU A 202 -14.40 -21.08 1.59
C GLU A 202 -13.48 -19.91 1.18
N GLY A 203 -13.98 -19.00 0.36
CA GLY A 203 -13.24 -17.79 -0.03
C GLY A 203 -12.88 -16.92 1.17
N PHE A 204 -13.83 -16.76 2.10
CA PHE A 204 -13.61 -16.02 3.33
C PHE A 204 -12.50 -16.63 4.21
N GLU A 205 -12.54 -17.95 4.45
CA GLU A 205 -11.54 -18.64 5.27
C GLU A 205 -10.13 -18.53 4.64
N LYS A 206 -10.01 -18.73 3.32
CA LYS A 206 -8.74 -18.56 2.59
C LYS A 206 -8.22 -17.11 2.63
N THR A 207 -9.13 -16.15 2.55
CA THR A 207 -8.77 -14.72 2.65
C THR A 207 -8.21 -14.39 4.03
N LEU A 208 -8.83 -14.91 5.10
CA LEU A 208 -8.32 -14.74 6.47
C LEU A 208 -6.98 -15.47 6.69
N GLU A 209 -6.79 -16.65 6.11
CA GLU A 209 -5.52 -17.36 6.19
C GLU A 209 -4.39 -16.53 5.56
N LEU A 210 -4.65 -15.94 4.39
CA LEU A 210 -3.71 -15.04 3.72
C LEU A 210 -3.41 -13.79 4.58
N TYR A 211 -4.44 -13.19 5.16
CA TYR A 211 -4.29 -12.05 6.07
C TYR A 211 -3.40 -12.37 7.26
N ARG A 212 -3.63 -13.51 7.94
CA ARG A 212 -2.83 -13.96 9.08
C ARG A 212 -1.37 -14.18 8.71
N LYS A 213 -1.11 -14.81 7.56
CA LYS A 213 0.26 -15.00 7.04
C LYS A 213 0.97 -13.66 6.79
N ASN A 214 0.24 -12.68 6.28
CA ASN A 214 0.78 -11.32 6.12
C ASN A 214 1.11 -10.69 7.47
N CYS A 215 0.24 -10.82 8.48
CA CYS A 215 0.49 -10.33 9.83
C CYS A 215 1.72 -11.01 10.47
N GLU A 216 1.92 -12.32 10.26
CA GLU A 216 3.14 -13.02 10.69
C GLU A 216 4.41 -12.44 10.04
N THR A 217 4.35 -12.14 8.75
CA THR A 217 5.47 -11.49 8.04
C THR A 217 5.75 -10.09 8.59
N ILE A 218 4.72 -9.30 8.85
CA ILE A 218 4.86 -7.95 9.44
C ILE A 218 5.42 -8.03 10.86
N HIS A 219 5.09 -9.07 11.62
CA HIS A 219 5.60 -9.27 12.97
C HIS A 219 7.14 -9.35 13.04
N GLU A 220 7.79 -9.83 11.98
CA GLU A 220 9.25 -9.93 11.93
C GLU A 220 9.93 -8.54 12.00
N ILE A 221 9.26 -7.48 11.52
CA ILE A 221 9.81 -6.13 11.44
C ILE A 221 9.14 -5.15 12.42
N ASN A 222 7.83 -5.29 12.65
CA ASN A 222 7.08 -4.42 13.54
C ASN A 222 5.99 -5.22 14.30
N PRO A 223 6.33 -5.80 15.47
CA PRO A 223 5.39 -6.61 16.27
C PRO A 223 4.14 -5.85 16.72
N LEU A 224 4.23 -4.53 17.02
CA LEU A 224 3.07 -3.73 17.42
C LEU A 224 2.10 -3.52 16.25
N LEU A 225 2.62 -3.28 15.05
CA LEU A 225 1.79 -3.21 13.85
C LEU A 225 1.09 -4.54 13.57
N ALA A 226 1.82 -5.64 13.65
CA ALA A 226 1.24 -6.96 13.48
C ALA A 226 0.12 -7.23 14.48
N GLN A 227 0.33 -6.88 15.75
CA GLN A 227 -0.70 -6.98 16.78
C GLN A 227 -1.92 -6.09 16.47
N PHE A 228 -1.70 -4.85 16.03
CA PHE A 228 -2.77 -3.94 15.63
C PHE A 228 -3.62 -4.53 14.50
N LEU A 229 -2.98 -5.09 13.47
CA LEU A 229 -3.67 -5.74 12.35
C LEU A 229 -4.40 -7.00 12.83
N THR A 230 -3.77 -7.84 13.66
CA THR A 230 -4.41 -9.04 14.19
C THR A 230 -5.64 -8.72 15.04
N ASN A 231 -5.59 -7.67 15.85
CA ASN A 231 -6.76 -7.22 16.62
C ASN A 231 -7.90 -6.75 15.70
N SER A 232 -7.59 -6.19 14.54
CA SER A 232 -8.58 -5.79 13.54
C SER A 232 -9.27 -6.99 12.87
N GLU A 233 -8.73 -8.20 12.99
CA GLU A 233 -9.36 -9.41 12.46
C GLU A 233 -10.72 -9.69 13.09
N GLU A 234 -10.91 -9.37 14.39
CA GLU A 234 -12.20 -9.53 15.07
C GLU A 234 -13.30 -8.72 14.37
N ASP A 235 -12.95 -7.52 13.89
CA ASP A 235 -13.88 -6.67 13.13
C ASP A 235 -14.21 -7.28 11.76
N LEU A 236 -13.28 -8.04 11.15
CA LEU A 236 -13.48 -8.71 9.88
C LEU A 236 -14.40 -9.93 9.99
N MET A 237 -14.46 -10.58 11.16
CA MET A 237 -15.34 -11.73 11.39
C MET A 237 -16.83 -11.38 11.29
N VAL A 238 -17.20 -10.11 11.34
CA VAL A 238 -18.59 -9.65 11.13
C VAL A 238 -19.05 -9.87 9.70
N PHE A 239 -18.10 -9.96 8.73
CA PHE A 239 -18.37 -10.12 7.30
C PHE A 239 -18.44 -11.59 6.85
N VAL A 240 -18.44 -12.54 7.79
CA VAL A 240 -18.62 -13.98 7.46
C VAL A 240 -19.90 -14.17 6.64
N PRO A 241 -19.83 -14.69 5.42
CA PRO A 241 -21.03 -14.99 4.66
C PRO A 241 -21.87 -15.99 5.42
N LEU A 242 -23.09 -15.60 5.81
CA LEU A 242 -24.05 -16.53 6.41
C LEU A 242 -24.28 -17.67 5.38
N LYS A 243 -24.15 -18.92 5.84
CA LYS A 243 -24.47 -20.07 4.98
C LYS A 243 -25.90 -19.89 4.47
N ALA A 244 -26.02 -19.71 3.16
CA ALA A 244 -27.29 -19.68 2.47
C ALA A 244 -27.95 -21.06 2.51
#